data_48dc9a91202d55fd3ce876379951ff12
#
_entry.id   48dc9a91202d55fd3ce876379951ff12
#
_cell.length_a   1.000
_cell.length_b   1.000
_cell.length_c   1.000
_cell.angle_alpha   90.00
_cell.angle_beta   90.00
_cell.angle_gamma   90.00
#
_symmetry.space_group_name_H-M   'P 1'
#
loop_
_entity.id
_entity.type
_entity.pdbx_description
1 polymer ?
#
loop_
_entity_poly.entity_id
_entity_poly.type
_entity_poly.pdbx_seq_one_letter_code
_entity_poly.pdbx_strand_id
1 'polypeptide(L)'
;MSNLNLITVKETAAYLRIPLPTVYYLVQRGQIPAVQIGGRWRVKKDLLDRDVLRKEEDSGQPTVLVVDDDEALQEMFKLFLKKAGLSRLVVGNGKDALAALDRQKFDLCFLDLQLPDITGDQVYSVAKQKYPELPIVIITGYPDSEMMNNILKHGPVTVLKKPLKVEDLQETLRHLGHKASAKKAA
;
A
#
# COMPACT_ATOMS: atom_id res chain seq x y z
N MET A 1 -16.36 25.10 -17.78
CA MET A 1 -16.41 24.16 -18.93
C MET A 1 -15.22 23.22 -18.79
N SER A 2 -15.48 21.97 -18.47
CA SER A 2 -14.40 20.96 -18.26
C SER A 2 -13.75 20.68 -19.61
N ASN A 3 -12.51 21.09 -19.78
CA ASN A 3 -11.71 20.78 -20.96
C ASN A 3 -11.44 19.27 -20.95
N LEU A 4 -12.20 18.49 -21.74
CA LEU A 4 -12.00 17.04 -21.87
C LEU A 4 -10.68 16.81 -22.61
N ASN A 5 -9.62 16.50 -21.87
CA ASN A 5 -8.33 16.12 -22.42
C ASN A 5 -8.40 14.70 -22.99
N LEU A 6 -8.71 14.60 -24.29
CA LEU A 6 -8.87 13.35 -25.00
C LEU A 6 -7.61 13.02 -25.79
N ILE A 7 -7.05 11.84 -25.55
CA ILE A 7 -5.89 11.32 -26.30
C ILE A 7 -6.29 10.10 -27.14
N THR A 8 -5.54 9.86 -28.20
CA THR A 8 -5.74 8.68 -29.06
C THR A 8 -5.25 7.40 -28.39
N VAL A 9 -5.73 6.24 -28.87
CA VAL A 9 -5.24 4.93 -28.40
C VAL A 9 -3.73 4.77 -28.63
N LYS A 10 -3.19 5.36 -29.72
CA LYS A 10 -1.75 5.34 -30.01
C LYS A 10 -0.94 6.19 -29.02
N GLU A 11 -1.42 7.38 -28.69
CA GLU A 11 -0.82 8.23 -27.64
C GLU A 11 -0.91 7.56 -26.27
N THR A 12 -2.02 6.88 -25.97
CA THR A 12 -2.19 6.10 -24.74
C THR A 12 -1.17 4.96 -24.65
N ALA A 13 -0.93 4.25 -25.76
CA ALA A 13 0.08 3.17 -25.84
C ALA A 13 1.49 3.69 -25.52
N ALA A 14 1.85 4.84 -26.10
CA ALA A 14 3.14 5.50 -25.82
C ALA A 14 3.22 6.00 -24.39
N TYR A 15 2.14 6.57 -23.87
CA TYR A 15 2.05 7.12 -22.51
C TYR A 15 2.19 6.04 -21.43
N LEU A 16 1.47 4.93 -21.58
CA LEU A 16 1.50 3.79 -20.65
C LEU A 16 2.69 2.84 -20.89
N ARG A 17 3.44 3.04 -21.99
CA ARG A 17 4.54 2.16 -22.44
C ARG A 17 4.12 0.70 -22.62
N ILE A 18 2.92 0.49 -23.14
CA ILE A 18 2.38 -0.84 -23.45
C ILE A 18 2.05 -0.98 -24.94
N PRO A 19 2.02 -2.20 -25.48
CA PRO A 19 1.69 -2.42 -26.90
C PRO A 19 0.30 -1.89 -27.28
N LEU A 20 0.19 -1.31 -28.46
CA LEU A 20 -1.06 -0.75 -28.98
C LEU A 20 -2.25 -1.76 -28.97
N PRO A 21 -2.08 -3.06 -29.33
CA PRO A 21 -3.15 -4.05 -29.21
C PRO A 21 -3.65 -4.24 -27.79
N THR A 22 -2.75 -4.13 -26.80
CA THR A 22 -3.11 -4.21 -25.37
C THR A 22 -4.01 -3.05 -24.97
N VAL A 23 -3.74 -1.83 -25.45
CA VAL A 23 -4.60 -0.68 -25.17
C VAL A 23 -6.00 -0.88 -25.75
N TYR A 24 -6.11 -1.37 -26.99
CA TYR A 24 -7.42 -1.69 -27.60
C TYR A 24 -8.19 -2.71 -26.77
N TYR A 25 -7.53 -3.77 -26.33
CA TYR A 25 -8.12 -4.79 -25.48
C TYR A 25 -8.65 -4.20 -24.16
N LEU A 26 -7.84 -3.37 -23.47
CA LEU A 26 -8.23 -2.73 -22.20
C LEU A 26 -9.38 -1.73 -22.38
N VAL A 27 -9.38 -0.96 -23.46
CA VAL A 27 -10.46 -0.02 -23.79
C VAL A 27 -11.77 -0.75 -24.07
N GLN A 28 -11.75 -1.82 -24.87
CA GLN A 28 -12.94 -2.62 -25.19
C GLN A 28 -13.55 -3.28 -23.95
N ARG A 29 -12.73 -3.62 -22.94
CA ARG A 29 -13.19 -4.18 -21.66
C ARG A 29 -13.56 -3.12 -20.63
N GLY A 30 -13.51 -1.83 -20.98
CA GLY A 30 -13.80 -0.76 -20.04
C GLY A 30 -12.78 -0.59 -18.92
N GLN A 31 -11.60 -1.21 -19.03
CA GLN A 31 -10.52 -1.11 -18.05
C GLN A 31 -9.69 0.17 -18.20
N ILE A 32 -9.79 0.83 -19.35
CA ILE A 32 -9.28 2.18 -19.61
C ILE A 32 -10.47 3.09 -19.92
N PRO A 33 -10.62 4.24 -19.26
CA PRO A 33 -11.73 5.15 -19.48
C PRO A 33 -11.65 5.80 -20.87
N ALA A 34 -12.53 5.38 -21.78
CA ALA A 34 -12.53 5.84 -23.16
C ALA A 34 -13.96 6.08 -23.67
N VAL A 35 -14.07 6.88 -24.72
CA VAL A 35 -15.31 7.12 -25.48
C VAL A 35 -15.05 6.88 -26.96
N GLN A 36 -16.08 6.47 -27.69
CA GLN A 36 -16.00 6.31 -29.14
C GLN A 36 -16.57 7.54 -29.82
N ILE A 37 -15.75 8.22 -30.61
CA ILE A 37 -16.13 9.42 -31.36
C ILE A 37 -15.83 9.17 -32.84
N GLY A 38 -16.87 9.22 -33.67
CA GLY A 38 -16.72 8.97 -35.10
C GLY A 38 -16.10 7.59 -35.44
N GLY A 39 -16.48 6.54 -34.68
CA GLY A 39 -15.93 5.18 -34.83
C GLY A 39 -14.51 4.99 -34.28
N ARG A 40 -13.89 6.01 -33.72
CA ARG A 40 -12.54 5.97 -33.19
C ARG A 40 -12.52 6.13 -31.67
N TRP A 41 -11.77 5.31 -30.96
CA TRP A 41 -11.59 5.41 -29.53
C TRP A 41 -10.77 6.65 -29.13
N ARG A 42 -11.25 7.36 -28.11
CA ARG A 42 -10.56 8.46 -27.44
C ARG A 42 -10.52 8.16 -25.95
N VAL A 43 -9.33 8.16 -25.38
CA VAL A 43 -9.11 7.92 -23.95
C VAL A 43 -9.21 9.25 -23.22
N LYS A 44 -9.95 9.28 -22.13
CA LYS A 44 -10.07 10.43 -21.25
C LYS A 44 -8.82 10.49 -20.36
N LYS A 45 -7.83 11.29 -20.77
CA LYS A 45 -6.51 11.32 -20.12
C LYS A 45 -6.62 11.67 -18.64
N ASP A 46 -7.47 12.61 -18.25
CA ASP A 46 -7.62 13.01 -16.85
C ASP A 46 -8.20 11.87 -16.00
N LEU A 47 -9.09 11.05 -16.56
CA LEU A 47 -9.59 9.84 -15.90
C LEU A 47 -8.57 8.71 -15.91
N LEU A 48 -7.80 8.58 -17.01
CA LEU A 48 -6.70 7.62 -17.10
C LEU A 48 -5.65 7.90 -16.02
N ASP A 49 -5.24 9.15 -15.87
CA ASP A 49 -4.29 9.58 -14.86
C ASP A 49 -4.84 9.32 -13.45
N ARG A 50 -6.13 9.59 -13.24
CA ARG A 50 -6.80 9.34 -11.97
C ARG A 50 -7.06 7.86 -11.70
N ASP A 51 -7.54 7.10 -12.67
CA ASP A 51 -8.05 5.74 -12.45
C ASP A 51 -6.98 4.66 -12.68
N VAL A 52 -5.95 4.92 -13.49
CA VAL A 52 -4.88 3.97 -13.82
C VAL A 52 -3.56 4.33 -13.15
N LEU A 53 -3.21 5.61 -13.07
CA LEU A 53 -1.96 6.07 -12.46
C LEU A 53 -2.13 6.53 -11.01
N ARG A 54 -3.35 6.92 -10.60
CA ARG A 54 -3.72 7.23 -9.20
C ARG A 54 -4.41 6.08 -8.47
N LYS A 55 -4.42 4.87 -9.01
CA LYS A 55 -5.02 3.72 -8.34
C LYS A 55 -4.38 3.38 -6.99
N GLU A 56 -3.38 4.14 -6.58
CA GLU A 56 -2.74 4.02 -5.27
C GLU A 56 -2.96 5.21 -4.32
N GLU A 57 -3.51 6.37 -4.80
CA GLU A 57 -3.52 7.57 -3.93
C GLU A 57 -4.89 8.01 -3.38
N ASP A 58 -6.03 7.54 -3.87
CA ASP A 58 -7.33 8.00 -3.31
C ASP A 58 -8.52 7.07 -3.60
N SER A 59 -8.44 5.82 -3.20
CA SER A 59 -9.63 4.97 -3.14
C SER A 59 -10.50 5.25 -1.90
N GLY A 60 -10.09 6.18 -1.04
CA GLY A 60 -10.69 6.34 0.29
C GLY A 60 -10.54 5.11 1.20
N GLN A 61 -9.92 4.07 0.67
CA GLN A 61 -9.61 2.84 1.42
C GLN A 61 -8.26 3.00 2.13
N PRO A 62 -8.19 2.63 3.40
CA PRO A 62 -6.92 2.65 4.12
C PRO A 62 -5.87 1.81 3.42
N THR A 63 -4.65 2.35 3.31
CA THR A 63 -3.51 1.68 2.67
C THR A 63 -2.56 1.13 3.73
N VAL A 64 -2.27 -0.16 3.64
CA VAL A 64 -1.42 -0.89 4.59
C VAL A 64 -0.10 -1.25 3.94
N LEU A 65 1.01 -0.88 4.59
CA LEU A 65 2.34 -1.36 4.27
C LEU A 65 2.62 -2.65 5.06
N VAL A 66 3.12 -3.67 4.39
CA VAL A 66 3.61 -4.91 5.03
C VAL A 66 5.06 -5.12 4.63
N VAL A 67 5.91 -5.30 5.64
CA VAL A 67 7.34 -5.50 5.47
C VAL A 67 7.74 -6.82 6.14
N ASP A 68 8.00 -7.84 5.35
CA ASP A 68 8.38 -9.18 5.81
C ASP A 68 9.04 -9.92 4.64
N ASP A 69 10.14 -10.61 4.86
CA ASP A 69 10.87 -11.34 3.81
C ASP A 69 10.32 -12.77 3.57
N ASP A 70 9.45 -13.27 4.45
CA ASP A 70 8.80 -14.57 4.29
C ASP A 70 7.68 -14.49 3.24
N GLU A 71 7.88 -15.15 2.10
CA GLU A 71 6.92 -15.19 0.99
C GLU A 71 5.56 -15.76 1.39
N ALA A 72 5.51 -16.74 2.30
CA ALA A 72 4.26 -17.32 2.76
C ALA A 72 3.45 -16.31 3.60
N LEU A 73 4.12 -15.57 4.47
CA LEU A 73 3.50 -14.47 5.21
C LEU A 73 3.05 -13.33 4.29
N GLN A 74 3.85 -12.96 3.30
CA GLN A 74 3.47 -11.97 2.30
C GLN A 74 2.17 -12.35 1.58
N GLU A 75 2.05 -13.60 1.12
CA GLU A 75 0.84 -14.09 0.44
C GLU A 75 -0.36 -14.14 1.39
N MET A 76 -0.17 -14.56 2.63
CA MET A 76 -1.21 -14.51 3.66
C MET A 76 -1.72 -13.08 3.86
N PHE A 77 -0.83 -12.09 4.00
CA PHE A 77 -1.21 -10.69 4.15
C PHE A 77 -1.93 -10.15 2.91
N LYS A 78 -1.46 -10.48 1.71
CA LYS A 78 -2.11 -10.06 0.45
C LYS A 78 -3.56 -10.55 0.38
N LEU A 79 -3.80 -11.82 0.74
CA LEU A 79 -5.14 -12.41 0.75
C LEU A 79 -6.02 -11.83 1.87
N PHE A 80 -5.46 -11.71 3.07
CA PHE A 80 -6.16 -11.19 4.24
C PHE A 80 -6.61 -9.73 4.04
N LEU A 81 -5.70 -8.84 3.66
CA LEU A 81 -6.00 -7.42 3.44
C LEU A 81 -6.95 -7.21 2.26
N LYS A 82 -6.84 -8.05 1.20
CA LYS A 82 -7.80 -8.04 0.09
C LYS A 82 -9.22 -8.37 0.57
N LYS A 83 -9.38 -9.40 1.40
CA LYS A 83 -10.69 -9.77 1.98
C LYS A 83 -11.23 -8.68 2.90
N ALA A 84 -10.35 -7.97 3.59
CA ALA A 84 -10.72 -6.83 4.44
C ALA A 84 -11.05 -5.55 3.65
N GLY A 85 -10.92 -5.54 2.32
CA GLY A 85 -11.20 -4.37 1.48
C GLY A 85 -10.16 -3.25 1.62
N LEU A 86 -8.92 -3.57 2.02
CA LEU A 86 -7.86 -2.61 2.25
C LEU A 86 -6.88 -2.59 1.06
N SER A 87 -6.42 -1.39 0.69
CA SER A 87 -5.27 -1.21 -0.19
C SER A 87 -4.00 -1.67 0.53
N ARG A 88 -3.05 -2.23 -0.21
CA ARG A 88 -1.83 -2.78 0.38
C ARG A 88 -0.63 -2.68 -0.52
N LEU A 89 0.52 -2.46 0.08
CA LEU A 89 1.83 -2.69 -0.52
C LEU A 89 2.58 -3.69 0.36
N VAL A 90 3.16 -4.72 -0.24
CA VAL A 90 3.93 -5.74 0.45
C VAL A 90 5.34 -5.74 -0.10
N VAL A 91 6.33 -5.60 0.75
CA VAL A 91 7.76 -5.56 0.41
C VAL A 91 8.54 -6.53 1.27
N GLY A 92 9.64 -7.07 0.74
CA GLY A 92 10.44 -8.10 1.39
C GLY A 92 11.70 -7.60 2.09
N ASN A 93 11.92 -6.28 2.17
CA ASN A 93 13.13 -5.73 2.76
C ASN A 93 12.93 -4.29 3.27
N GLY A 94 13.85 -3.85 4.12
CA GLY A 94 13.74 -2.55 4.78
C GLY A 94 13.99 -1.35 3.86
N LYS A 95 14.87 -1.48 2.87
CA LYS A 95 15.13 -0.38 1.91
C LYS A 95 13.92 -0.09 1.05
N ASP A 96 13.25 -1.13 0.56
CA ASP A 96 12.00 -0.96 -0.21
C ASP A 96 10.89 -0.40 0.66
N ALA A 97 10.83 -0.77 1.94
CA ALA A 97 9.88 -0.20 2.90
C ALA A 97 10.09 1.31 3.07
N LEU A 98 11.34 1.76 3.30
CA LEU A 98 11.64 3.18 3.42
C LEU A 98 11.37 3.94 2.12
N ALA A 99 11.71 3.36 0.96
CA ALA A 99 11.40 3.94 -0.34
C ALA A 99 9.89 4.05 -0.60
N ALA A 100 9.11 3.09 -0.13
CA ALA A 100 7.65 3.12 -0.21
C ALA A 100 7.07 4.25 0.65
N LEU A 101 7.54 4.39 1.90
CA LEU A 101 7.13 5.46 2.81
C LEU A 101 7.42 6.86 2.26
N ASP A 102 8.51 7.01 1.49
CA ASP A 102 8.86 8.30 0.86
C ASP A 102 7.99 8.61 -0.39
N ARG A 103 7.36 7.59 -0.99
CA ARG A 103 6.55 7.75 -2.21
C ARG A 103 5.07 7.97 -1.95
N GLN A 104 4.51 7.37 -0.90
CA GLN A 104 3.09 7.45 -0.59
C GLN A 104 2.82 7.38 0.91
N LYS A 105 1.62 7.80 1.30
CA LYS A 105 1.15 7.69 2.68
C LYS A 105 0.56 6.31 2.94
N PHE A 106 0.76 5.83 4.18
CA PHE A 106 0.14 4.62 4.69
C PHE A 106 -0.63 4.93 5.96
N ASP A 107 -1.72 4.22 6.17
CA ASP A 107 -2.55 4.33 7.38
C ASP A 107 -2.13 3.35 8.47
N LEU A 108 -1.36 2.32 8.10
CA LEU A 108 -0.83 1.29 8.97
C LEU A 108 0.40 0.63 8.35
N CYS A 109 1.37 0.27 9.18
CA CYS A 109 2.50 -0.56 8.78
C CYS A 109 2.60 -1.79 9.66
N PHE A 110 2.69 -2.98 9.07
CA PHE A 110 3.16 -4.21 9.70
C PHE A 110 4.63 -4.39 9.37
N LEU A 111 5.47 -4.56 10.39
CA LEU A 111 6.92 -4.55 10.23
C LEU A 111 7.57 -5.74 10.95
N ASP A 112 8.21 -6.62 10.18
CA ASP A 112 9.11 -7.62 10.74
C ASP A 112 10.42 -6.98 11.23
N LEU A 113 10.97 -7.52 12.29
CA LEU A 113 12.27 -7.11 12.83
C LEU A 113 13.44 -7.76 12.11
N GLN A 114 13.27 -8.97 11.60
CA GLN A 114 14.32 -9.70 10.88
C GLN A 114 14.14 -9.50 9.37
N LEU A 115 14.90 -8.58 8.81
CA LEU A 115 14.91 -8.28 7.38
C LEU A 115 16.30 -8.53 6.80
N PRO A 116 16.40 -8.85 5.49
CA PRO A 116 17.66 -9.31 4.89
C PRO A 116 18.73 -8.21 4.68
N ASP A 117 18.33 -6.93 4.73
CA ASP A 117 19.21 -5.80 4.37
C ASP A 117 19.50 -4.85 5.54
N ILE A 118 18.46 -4.30 6.14
CA ILE A 118 18.52 -3.45 7.33
C ILE A 118 17.54 -3.96 8.37
N THR A 119 17.85 -3.82 9.64
CA THR A 119 17.03 -4.36 10.72
C THR A 119 15.72 -3.60 10.88
N GLY A 120 14.67 -4.29 11.33
CA GLY A 120 13.35 -3.67 11.48
C GLY A 120 13.31 -2.53 12.51
N ASP A 121 14.15 -2.55 13.55
CA ASP A 121 14.26 -1.44 14.50
C ASP A 121 14.87 -0.18 13.85
N GLN A 122 15.78 -0.33 12.88
CA GLN A 122 16.29 0.79 12.08
C GLN A 122 15.20 1.34 11.17
N VAL A 123 14.43 0.48 10.49
CA VAL A 123 13.26 0.90 9.70
C VAL A 123 12.26 1.63 10.57
N TYR A 124 11.94 1.08 11.75
CA TYR A 124 11.04 1.70 12.73
C TYR A 124 11.49 3.10 13.14
N SER A 125 12.76 3.25 13.50
CA SER A 125 13.32 4.53 13.94
C SER A 125 13.21 5.60 12.86
N VAL A 126 13.60 5.27 11.62
CA VAL A 126 13.51 6.20 10.48
C VAL A 126 12.04 6.53 10.17
N ALA A 127 11.16 5.53 10.15
CA ALA A 127 9.75 5.73 9.90
C ALA A 127 9.09 6.62 10.96
N LYS A 128 9.39 6.42 12.24
CA LYS A 128 8.84 7.24 13.33
C LYS A 128 9.40 8.65 13.35
N GLN A 129 10.63 8.85 12.93
CA GLN A 129 11.21 10.20 12.80
C GLN A 129 10.53 11.00 11.70
N LYS A 130 10.27 10.39 10.54
CA LYS A 130 9.65 11.06 9.39
C LYS A 130 8.11 11.12 9.48
N TYR A 131 7.51 10.08 10.02
CA TYR A 131 6.04 9.85 10.06
C TYR A 131 5.61 9.44 11.47
N PRO A 132 5.69 10.34 12.47
CA PRO A 132 5.42 10.02 13.89
C PRO A 132 4.01 9.48 14.12
N GLU A 133 3.06 9.91 13.31
CA GLU A 133 1.65 9.51 13.41
C GLU A 133 1.33 8.15 12.77
N LEU A 134 2.25 7.57 11.97
CA LEU A 134 2.02 6.28 11.34
C LEU A 134 1.94 5.17 12.39
N PRO A 135 0.81 4.47 12.53
CA PRO A 135 0.73 3.29 13.38
C PRO A 135 1.63 2.19 12.81
N ILE A 136 2.54 1.67 13.63
CA ILE A 136 3.40 0.55 13.24
C ILE A 136 3.15 -0.59 14.21
N VAL A 137 2.81 -1.75 13.67
CA VAL A 137 2.64 -3.02 14.38
C VAL A 137 3.87 -3.88 14.10
N ILE A 138 4.57 -4.24 15.15
CA ILE A 138 5.73 -5.10 15.05
C ILE A 138 5.30 -6.55 14.93
N ILE A 139 5.93 -7.27 14.01
CA ILE A 139 5.79 -8.72 13.86
C ILE A 139 7.14 -9.34 14.22
N THR A 140 7.19 -10.27 15.14
CA THR A 140 8.46 -10.89 15.52
C THR A 140 8.28 -12.28 16.12
N GLY A 141 9.25 -13.16 15.82
CA GLY A 141 9.42 -14.43 16.54
C GLY A 141 10.14 -14.29 17.87
N TYR A 142 10.82 -13.14 18.08
CA TYR A 142 11.71 -12.91 19.21
C TYR A 142 11.37 -11.60 19.95
N PRO A 143 10.29 -11.58 20.73
CA PRO A 143 9.82 -10.36 21.41
C PRO A 143 10.78 -9.82 22.45
N ASP A 144 11.69 -10.64 22.97
CA ASP A 144 12.70 -10.28 23.99
C ASP A 144 14.06 -9.92 23.36
N SER A 145 14.10 -9.63 22.05
CA SER A 145 15.32 -9.28 21.33
C SER A 145 15.82 -7.86 21.64
N GLU A 146 17.10 -7.61 21.36
CA GLU A 146 17.69 -6.27 21.46
C GLU A 146 16.98 -5.27 20.52
N MET A 147 16.61 -5.70 19.30
CA MET A 147 15.83 -4.89 18.35
C MET A 147 14.51 -4.44 18.97
N MET A 148 13.80 -5.33 19.68
CA MET A 148 12.57 -4.98 20.35
C MET A 148 12.80 -3.97 21.48
N ASN A 149 13.89 -4.13 22.25
CA ASN A 149 14.27 -3.18 23.29
C ASN A 149 14.58 -1.79 22.70
N ASN A 150 15.20 -1.71 21.53
CA ASN A 150 15.43 -0.44 20.83
C ASN A 150 14.11 0.25 20.44
N ILE A 151 13.15 -0.51 19.94
CA ILE A 151 11.81 0.02 19.59
C ILE A 151 11.08 0.56 20.83
N LEU A 152 11.12 -0.16 21.94
CA LEU A 152 10.44 0.24 23.20
C LEU A 152 10.98 1.54 23.78
N LYS A 153 12.20 1.96 23.45
CA LYS A 153 12.73 3.29 23.82
C LYS A 153 11.95 4.45 23.18
N HIS A 154 11.24 4.19 22.07
CA HIS A 154 10.39 5.19 21.40
C HIS A 154 8.96 5.24 21.99
N GLY A 155 8.62 4.38 22.93
CA GLY A 155 7.30 4.31 23.57
C GLY A 155 6.60 2.97 23.36
N PRO A 156 5.34 2.83 23.83
CA PRO A 156 4.58 1.60 23.70
C PRO A 156 4.24 1.31 22.24
N VAL A 157 4.35 0.03 21.85
CA VAL A 157 4.10 -0.46 20.50
C VAL A 157 3.24 -1.72 20.53
N THR A 158 2.43 -1.91 19.50
CA THR A 158 1.68 -3.16 19.32
C THR A 158 2.60 -4.21 18.72
N VAL A 159 2.61 -5.40 19.33
CA VAL A 159 3.46 -6.53 18.89
C VAL A 159 2.60 -7.74 18.61
N LEU A 160 2.82 -8.35 17.44
CA LEU A 160 2.27 -9.65 17.06
C LEU A 160 3.40 -10.68 17.04
N LYS A 161 3.24 -11.75 17.79
CA LYS A 161 4.23 -12.82 17.86
C LYS A 161 4.03 -13.83 16.73
N LYS A 162 5.11 -14.19 16.02
CA LYS A 162 5.09 -15.32 15.07
C LYS A 162 5.01 -16.65 15.83
N PRO A 163 4.23 -17.66 15.33
CA PRO A 163 3.45 -17.66 14.10
C PRO A 163 2.15 -16.83 14.22
N LEU A 164 1.84 -16.04 13.16
CA LEU A 164 0.68 -15.17 13.13
C LEU A 164 -0.62 -15.97 12.98
N LYS A 165 -1.65 -15.57 13.70
CA LYS A 165 -3.02 -16.04 13.51
C LYS A 165 -3.86 -14.97 12.83
N VAL A 166 -4.82 -15.40 12.01
CA VAL A 166 -5.73 -14.47 11.31
C VAL A 166 -6.55 -13.66 12.32
N GLU A 167 -6.89 -14.26 13.46
CA GLU A 167 -7.64 -13.62 14.54
C GLU A 167 -6.87 -12.42 15.12
N ASP A 168 -5.55 -12.56 15.34
CA ASP A 168 -4.69 -11.50 15.86
C ASP A 168 -4.64 -10.30 14.90
N LEU A 169 -4.58 -10.57 13.59
CA LEU A 169 -4.63 -9.55 12.55
C LEU A 169 -5.99 -8.84 12.50
N GLN A 170 -7.09 -9.60 12.61
CA GLN A 170 -8.45 -9.03 12.64
C GLN A 170 -8.66 -8.12 13.85
N GLU A 171 -8.18 -8.53 15.02
CA GLU A 171 -8.26 -7.74 16.24
C GLU A 171 -7.43 -6.46 16.12
N THR A 172 -6.21 -6.57 15.60
CA THR A 172 -5.33 -5.42 15.35
C THR A 172 -5.98 -4.40 14.41
N LEU A 173 -6.56 -4.84 13.29
CA LEU A 173 -7.25 -3.93 12.37
C LEU A 173 -8.47 -3.27 13.00
N ARG A 174 -9.25 -3.99 13.82
CA ARG A 174 -10.40 -3.41 14.53
C ARG A 174 -9.97 -2.30 15.49
N HIS A 175 -8.96 -2.53 16.30
CA HIS A 175 -8.46 -1.54 17.26
C HIS A 175 -7.88 -0.29 16.59
N LEU A 176 -7.18 -0.45 15.47
CA LEU A 176 -6.60 0.68 14.74
C LEU A 176 -7.63 1.42 13.91
N GLY A 177 -8.62 0.73 13.34
CA GLY A 177 -9.76 1.32 12.62
C GLY A 177 -10.62 2.23 13.49
N HIS A 178 -10.84 1.86 14.75
CA HIS A 178 -11.55 2.71 15.73
C HIS A 178 -10.77 3.99 16.08
N LYS A 179 -9.43 3.93 16.16
CA LYS A 179 -8.59 5.12 16.41
C LYS A 179 -8.58 6.08 15.22
N ALA A 180 -8.60 5.57 14.00
CA ALA A 180 -8.64 6.39 12.79
C ALA A 180 -9.98 7.11 12.60
N SER A 181 -11.10 6.45 12.94
CA SER A 181 -12.44 7.06 12.90
C SER A 181 -12.63 8.15 13.95
N ALA A 182 -12.08 7.98 15.15
CA ALA A 182 -12.16 8.98 16.23
C ALA A 182 -11.36 10.26 15.90
N LYS A 183 -10.25 10.15 15.15
CA LYS A 183 -9.42 11.30 14.75
C LYS A 183 -10.01 12.10 13.57
N LYS A 184 -10.91 11.51 12.78
CA LYS A 184 -11.64 12.20 11.68
C LYS A 184 -12.88 12.96 12.17
N ALA A 185 -13.31 12.72 13.38
CA ALA A 185 -14.51 13.33 13.99
C ALA A 185 -14.19 14.48 14.98
N ALA A 186 -12.91 14.79 15.18
CA ALA A 186 -12.40 15.90 16.00
C ALA A 186 -11.72 16.95 15.11
#